data_c5f8de8e5d9f638bac567b3ec63b8aed
#
_entry.id   c5f8de8e5d9f638bac567b3ec63b8aed
#
_cell.length_a   1.000
_cell.length_b   1.000
_cell.length_c   1.000
_cell.angle_alpha   90.00
_cell.angle_beta   90.00
_cell.angle_gamma   90.00
#
_symmetry.space_group_name_H-M   'P 1'
#
loop_
_entity.id
_entity.type
_entity.pdbx_description
1 polymer ?
#
loop_
_entity_poly.entity_id
_entity_poly.type
_entity_poly.pdbx_seq_one_letter_code
_entity_poly.pdbx_strand_id
1 'polypeptide(L)'
;MIRTPASRTRAMPSRALPTLLSSVLAGCTLAPHFQQPALPVAPAYPASAQHSPADATLGTAADSLGWRDFFVDPRLQRLIALSLRENRDLRTAVLDVAQSQAQFRVQRADLFPSISLTGSGSYQGLSNSGLIGTGGSSGTSASSATTSATGTGTGTSTTASAGASTSATPSGSSGGTFRYFTAGVGFSSYELDLFGRLRSLTRQAFENYLAQRENRRAEQLTVISTVASDYIAVLSDQQQIAVTQDTLRAQRDTVALTQAEFDHGATTLLTLRQAQTSVATAEANLAQYQRQLVTDQNALVLAVGAPLPDDLPPPAPLGAQTLLVDLPAGLPSDLLTRRPDILKAEHTLRGAYADIGAARAAFFPQITLTASDGLQSLKLSQLFTSGATTWSFSPQITVPIFTWGQNRANLDLAKIQKDLDVVSYEQAIQTAFQEVSNALAARGTYVEQLRAQQANVDESSDYYRLAKMRFDAGVDTYLTTLDAQRTLYAARQSLISVRETQLQNLVTLYRALGGGWNETTVPPPPPPIHPAAVPAR
;
A
#
# COMPACT_ATOMS: atom_id res chain seq x y z
N MET A 1 92.40 22.70 9.50
CA MET A 1 91.38 22.87 8.45
C MET A 1 90.53 21.63 8.41
N ILE A 2 89.41 21.65 9.18
CA ILE A 2 88.50 20.51 9.23
C ILE A 2 87.10 21.08 8.95
N ARG A 3 86.54 20.72 7.78
CA ARG A 3 85.17 21.11 7.36
C ARG A 3 84.15 20.16 7.95
N THR A 4 83.20 20.62 8.69
CA THR A 4 81.99 19.94 9.15
C THR A 4 80.93 19.91 8.05
N PRO A 5 80.17 18.78 7.79
CA PRO A 5 79.09 18.76 6.86
C PRO A 5 77.80 19.18 7.53
N ALA A 6 76.98 20.03 6.89
CA ALA A 6 75.68 20.50 7.29
C ALA A 6 74.64 19.44 7.02
N SER A 7 73.85 19.07 8.05
CA SER A 7 72.68 18.21 7.96
C SER A 7 71.49 18.97 7.36
N ARG A 8 71.02 18.58 6.18
CA ARG A 8 69.76 19.04 5.59
C ARG A 8 68.59 18.26 6.14
N THR A 9 67.84 18.81 7.03
CA THR A 9 66.51 18.35 7.42
C THR A 9 65.52 18.61 6.28
N ARG A 10 65.03 17.55 5.63
CA ARG A 10 63.91 17.60 4.67
C ARG A 10 62.62 17.81 5.44
N ALA A 11 61.99 18.97 5.33
CA ALA A 11 60.60 19.22 5.74
C ALA A 11 59.66 18.46 4.80
N MET A 12 58.86 17.50 5.33
CA MET A 12 57.76 16.87 4.64
C MET A 12 56.63 17.86 4.43
N PRO A 13 55.97 17.91 3.27
CA PRO A 13 54.87 18.84 3.04
C PRO A 13 53.62 18.39 3.81
N SER A 14 53.19 19.20 4.76
CA SER A 14 52.02 18.99 5.64
C SER A 14 50.63 19.11 4.94
N ARG A 15 50.59 19.00 3.61
CA ARG A 15 49.35 19.13 2.82
C ARG A 15 48.69 17.81 2.38
N ALA A 16 49.33 16.66 2.63
CA ALA A 16 48.80 15.37 2.21
C ALA A 16 47.85 14.66 3.23
N LEU A 17 47.81 15.13 4.48
CA LEU A 17 47.02 14.51 5.54
C LEU A 17 45.51 14.81 5.47
N PRO A 18 45.04 16.04 5.09
CA PRO A 18 43.61 16.31 5.00
C PRO A 18 42.91 15.67 3.79
N THR A 19 43.63 15.37 2.71
CA THR A 19 43.07 14.75 1.51
C THR A 19 42.88 13.24 1.66
N LEU A 20 43.65 12.56 2.48
CA LEU A 20 43.43 11.13 2.80
C LEU A 20 42.27 10.91 3.77
N LEU A 21 42.03 11.89 4.69
CA LEU A 21 40.90 11.81 5.64
C LEU A 21 39.55 12.06 4.94
N SER A 22 39.51 12.90 3.91
CA SER A 22 38.28 13.17 3.13
C SER A 22 37.89 12.03 2.18
N SER A 23 38.80 11.20 1.73
CA SER A 23 38.47 10.03 0.88
C SER A 23 37.99 8.81 1.68
N VAL A 24 38.26 8.74 2.97
CA VAL A 24 37.71 7.66 3.86
C VAL A 24 36.28 7.96 4.30
N LEU A 25 35.83 9.23 4.26
CA LEU A 25 34.43 9.61 4.52
C LEU A 25 33.48 9.41 3.33
N ALA A 26 33.95 9.06 2.16
CA ALA A 26 33.13 8.66 1.02
C ALA A 26 32.55 7.25 1.29
N GLY A 27 31.51 7.23 2.05
CA GLY A 27 30.55 6.24 2.49
C GLY A 27 30.66 4.82 1.92
N CYS A 28 31.42 3.93 2.55
CA CYS A 28 31.25 2.50 2.37
C CYS A 28 29.94 2.07 3.05
N THR A 29 28.84 2.02 2.29
CA THR A 29 27.65 1.27 2.74
C THR A 29 27.96 -0.22 2.55
N LEU A 30 27.72 -1.02 3.59
CA LEU A 30 27.84 -2.47 3.55
C LEU A 30 26.59 -3.16 2.95
N ALA A 31 25.61 -2.37 2.51
CA ALA A 31 24.44 -2.86 1.81
C ALA A 31 24.83 -3.45 0.45
N PRO A 32 24.33 -4.63 0.10
CA PRO A 32 24.54 -5.19 -1.24
C PRO A 32 23.84 -4.31 -2.29
N HIS A 33 24.37 -4.30 -3.51
CA HIS A 33 23.71 -3.60 -4.62
C HIS A 33 22.38 -4.28 -4.93
N PHE A 34 21.33 -3.46 -5.13
CA PHE A 34 20.05 -3.95 -5.58
C PHE A 34 20.18 -4.59 -6.95
N GLN A 35 19.68 -5.81 -7.07
CA GLN A 35 19.56 -6.52 -8.34
C GLN A 35 18.09 -6.83 -8.55
N GLN A 36 17.54 -6.30 -9.63
CA GLN A 36 16.16 -6.58 -10.00
C GLN A 36 16.05 -8.05 -10.39
N PRO A 37 15.15 -8.84 -9.76
CA PRO A 37 14.91 -10.23 -10.14
C PRO A 37 14.47 -10.34 -11.61
N ALA A 38 14.76 -11.49 -12.24
CA ALA A 38 14.28 -11.78 -13.59
C ALA A 38 12.74 -11.83 -13.59
N LEU A 39 12.13 -11.47 -14.72
CA LEU A 39 10.68 -11.52 -14.87
C LEU A 39 10.19 -12.97 -14.80
N PRO A 40 9.31 -13.34 -13.85
CA PRO A 40 8.79 -14.70 -13.72
C PRO A 40 7.61 -14.99 -14.66
N VAL A 41 7.41 -14.17 -15.70
CA VAL A 41 6.27 -14.23 -16.63
C VAL A 41 6.73 -14.25 -18.08
N ALA A 42 5.86 -14.70 -18.98
CA ALA A 42 6.12 -14.71 -20.41
C ALA A 42 6.33 -13.29 -20.96
N PRO A 43 7.16 -13.12 -22.03
CA PRO A 43 7.44 -11.80 -22.62
C PRO A 43 6.23 -11.18 -23.36
N ALA A 44 5.18 -11.97 -23.62
CA ALA A 44 3.95 -11.52 -24.27
C ALA A 44 2.73 -12.18 -23.60
N TYR A 45 1.59 -11.51 -23.69
CA TYR A 45 0.31 -12.09 -23.29
C TYR A 45 -0.08 -13.24 -24.24
N PRO A 46 -0.87 -14.24 -23.75
CA PRO A 46 -1.33 -15.34 -24.60
C PRO A 46 -2.07 -14.83 -25.83
N ALA A 47 -1.92 -15.53 -26.98
CA ALA A 47 -2.56 -15.15 -28.24
C ALA A 47 -4.10 -15.11 -28.14
N SER A 48 -4.69 -15.91 -27.26
CA SER A 48 -6.13 -15.87 -26.93
C SER A 48 -6.58 -14.56 -26.26
N ALA A 49 -5.64 -13.80 -25.67
CA ALA A 49 -5.88 -12.51 -25.04
C ALA A 49 -5.65 -11.34 -26.02
N GLN A 50 -5.06 -11.59 -27.19
CA GLN A 50 -4.76 -10.58 -28.21
C GLN A 50 -5.73 -10.74 -29.38
N HIS A 51 -6.71 -9.83 -29.50
CA HIS A 51 -7.68 -9.86 -30.63
C HIS A 51 -7.10 -9.27 -31.91
N SER A 52 -6.04 -8.46 -31.87
CA SER A 52 -5.31 -7.96 -33.03
C SER A 52 -3.88 -7.54 -32.66
N PRO A 53 -2.87 -7.83 -33.50
CA PRO A 53 -1.52 -7.29 -33.34
C PRO A 53 -1.46 -5.75 -33.43
N ALA A 54 -2.47 -5.11 -34.03
CA ALA A 54 -2.60 -3.66 -34.14
C ALA A 54 -3.00 -3.00 -32.81
N ASP A 55 -3.64 -3.72 -31.89
CA ASP A 55 -4.08 -3.19 -30.59
C ASP A 55 -2.91 -2.89 -29.64
N ALA A 56 -1.72 -3.42 -29.92
CA ALA A 56 -0.56 -3.25 -29.04
C ALA A 56 0.14 -1.89 -29.16
N THR A 57 -0.11 -1.12 -30.22
CA THR A 57 0.71 0.06 -30.55
C THR A 57 -0.05 1.36 -30.81
N LEU A 58 -1.38 1.34 -30.93
CA LEU A 58 -2.20 2.50 -31.27
C LEU A 58 -3.11 2.89 -30.10
N GLY A 59 -2.69 3.87 -29.31
CA GLY A 59 -3.54 4.47 -28.27
C GLY A 59 -2.72 5.07 -27.12
N THR A 60 -3.37 5.90 -26.31
CA THR A 60 -2.82 6.44 -25.08
C THR A 60 -2.70 5.30 -24.06
N ALA A 61 -1.51 5.09 -23.51
CA ALA A 61 -1.28 4.04 -22.52
C ALA A 61 -2.22 4.23 -21.31
N ALA A 62 -2.75 3.14 -20.75
CA ALA A 62 -3.78 3.19 -19.70
C ALA A 62 -3.32 3.95 -18.44
N ASP A 63 -2.02 3.91 -18.10
CA ASP A 63 -1.43 4.63 -16.96
C ASP A 63 -1.40 6.15 -17.16
N SER A 64 -1.33 6.61 -18.42
CA SER A 64 -1.39 8.04 -18.78
C SER A 64 -2.81 8.53 -19.02
N LEU A 65 -3.77 7.61 -19.23
CA LEU A 65 -5.18 7.93 -19.41
C LEU A 65 -5.82 8.35 -18.08
N GLY A 66 -6.29 9.60 -18.01
CA GLY A 66 -6.99 10.10 -16.83
C GLY A 66 -8.32 9.41 -16.61
N TRP A 67 -8.71 9.23 -15.34
CA TRP A 67 -9.99 8.59 -15.04
C TRP A 67 -11.21 9.39 -15.54
N ARG A 68 -11.11 10.72 -15.68
CA ARG A 68 -12.17 11.55 -16.29
C ARG A 68 -12.37 11.27 -17.76
N ASP A 69 -11.30 10.94 -18.47
CA ASP A 69 -11.36 10.65 -19.90
C ASP A 69 -11.81 9.20 -20.14
N PHE A 70 -11.51 8.31 -19.19
CA PHE A 70 -11.95 6.92 -19.27
C PHE A 70 -13.43 6.76 -18.89
N PHE A 71 -13.88 7.37 -17.80
CA PHE A 71 -15.29 7.34 -17.37
C PHE A 71 -16.05 8.52 -18.00
N VAL A 72 -16.83 8.26 -19.04
CA VAL A 72 -17.54 9.30 -19.81
C VAL A 72 -18.82 9.79 -19.12
N ASP A 73 -19.44 8.96 -18.27
CA ASP A 73 -20.68 9.31 -17.54
C ASP A 73 -20.44 10.44 -16.52
N PRO A 74 -21.11 11.62 -16.66
CA PRO A 74 -20.92 12.74 -15.74
C PRO A 74 -21.35 12.43 -14.29
N ARG A 75 -22.34 11.53 -14.12
CA ARG A 75 -22.77 11.10 -12.78
C ARG A 75 -21.67 10.29 -12.11
N LEU A 76 -21.11 9.32 -12.82
CA LEU A 76 -20.01 8.50 -12.32
C LEU A 76 -18.77 9.36 -12.02
N GLN A 77 -18.43 10.32 -12.89
CA GLN A 77 -17.32 11.25 -12.65
C GLN A 77 -17.50 12.05 -11.35
N ARG A 78 -18.72 12.51 -11.07
CA ARG A 78 -19.00 13.22 -9.80
C ARG A 78 -18.89 12.31 -8.58
N LEU A 79 -19.36 11.06 -8.68
CA LEU A 79 -19.25 10.05 -7.61
C LEU A 79 -17.79 9.72 -7.32
N ILE A 80 -16.97 9.49 -8.36
CA ILE A 80 -15.52 9.27 -8.22
C ILE A 80 -14.85 10.49 -7.59
N ALA A 81 -15.14 11.70 -8.05
CA ALA A 81 -14.56 12.92 -7.48
C ALA A 81 -14.95 13.13 -6.01
N LEU A 82 -16.16 12.71 -5.61
CA LEU A 82 -16.60 12.74 -4.22
C LEU A 82 -15.88 11.67 -3.38
N SER A 83 -15.77 10.44 -3.90
CA SER A 83 -15.09 9.35 -3.20
C SER A 83 -13.61 9.64 -2.95
N LEU A 84 -12.92 10.25 -3.90
CA LEU A 84 -11.52 10.65 -3.73
C LEU A 84 -11.30 11.70 -2.63
N ARG A 85 -12.36 12.39 -2.20
CA ARG A 85 -12.31 13.36 -1.09
C ARG A 85 -12.77 12.77 0.23
N GLU A 86 -13.80 11.91 0.19
CA GLU A 86 -14.54 11.50 1.39
C GLU A 86 -14.30 10.05 1.79
N ASN A 87 -13.78 9.20 0.90
CA ASN A 87 -13.54 7.78 1.19
C ASN A 87 -12.57 7.60 2.36
N ARG A 88 -12.93 6.71 3.31
CA ARG A 88 -12.17 6.50 4.55
C ARG A 88 -10.91 5.67 4.33
N ASP A 89 -10.93 4.71 3.42
CA ASP A 89 -9.77 3.84 3.13
C ASP A 89 -8.67 4.66 2.45
N LEU A 90 -9.04 5.51 1.49
CA LEU A 90 -8.09 6.44 0.88
C LEU A 90 -7.51 7.45 1.90
N ARG A 91 -8.34 7.94 2.82
CA ARG A 91 -7.88 8.81 3.91
C ARG A 91 -6.91 8.08 4.85
N THR A 92 -7.18 6.82 5.17
CA THR A 92 -6.27 5.97 5.95
C THR A 92 -4.94 5.82 5.21
N ALA A 93 -4.95 5.49 3.92
CA ALA A 93 -3.74 5.37 3.12
C ALA A 93 -2.91 6.68 3.06
N VAL A 94 -3.56 7.85 3.03
CA VAL A 94 -2.89 9.16 3.12
C VAL A 94 -2.22 9.36 4.49
N LEU A 95 -2.88 8.95 5.58
CA LEU A 95 -2.32 9.03 6.93
C LEU A 95 -1.17 8.04 7.12
N ASP A 96 -1.23 6.84 6.53
CA ASP A 96 -0.14 5.87 6.55
C ASP A 96 1.12 6.40 5.86
N VAL A 97 0.95 7.14 4.75
CA VAL A 97 2.07 7.86 4.11
C VAL A 97 2.65 8.92 5.04
N ALA A 98 1.81 9.71 5.73
CA ALA A 98 2.29 10.71 6.67
C ALA A 98 2.99 10.07 7.88
N GLN A 99 2.47 8.95 8.40
CA GLN A 99 3.08 8.17 9.47
C GLN A 99 4.46 7.64 9.06
N SER A 100 4.56 6.99 7.92
CA SER A 100 5.84 6.45 7.41
C SER A 100 6.86 7.56 7.11
N GLN A 101 6.39 8.71 6.64
CA GLN A 101 7.24 9.89 6.48
C GLN A 101 7.76 10.41 7.84
N ALA A 102 6.93 10.40 8.87
CA ALA A 102 7.35 10.77 10.22
C ALA A 102 8.38 9.76 10.77
N GLN A 103 8.16 8.45 10.57
CA GLN A 103 9.11 7.40 10.94
C GLN A 103 10.46 7.56 10.22
N PHE A 104 10.44 7.86 8.92
CA PHE A 104 11.67 8.19 8.18
C PHE A 104 12.39 9.39 8.78
N ARG A 105 11.67 10.46 9.17
CA ARG A 105 12.29 11.64 9.82
C ARG A 105 12.90 11.30 11.18
N VAL A 106 12.23 10.44 11.98
CA VAL A 106 12.77 9.95 13.26
C VAL A 106 14.07 9.19 12.99
N GLN A 107 14.05 8.20 12.09
CA GLN A 107 15.24 7.42 11.76
C GLN A 107 16.38 8.29 11.17
N ARG A 108 16.04 9.30 10.40
CA ARG A 108 17.01 10.26 9.88
C ARG A 108 17.61 11.16 10.97
N ALA A 109 16.85 11.46 12.02
CA ALA A 109 17.33 12.27 13.14
C ALA A 109 18.47 11.56 13.91
N ASP A 110 18.51 10.24 13.93
CA ASP A 110 19.57 9.45 14.55
C ASP A 110 20.96 9.67 13.90
N LEU A 111 20.99 10.23 12.69
CA LEU A 111 22.25 10.66 12.04
C LEU A 111 22.89 11.91 12.69
N PHE A 112 22.18 12.59 13.57
CA PHE A 112 22.61 13.82 14.23
C PHE A 112 22.57 13.66 15.74
N PRO A 113 23.47 14.32 16.50
CA PRO A 113 23.44 14.27 17.95
C PRO A 113 22.18 14.97 18.50
N SER A 114 21.51 14.32 19.45
CA SER A 114 20.40 14.91 20.21
C SER A 114 20.94 15.76 21.36
N ILE A 115 20.79 17.06 21.31
CA ILE A 115 21.25 17.99 22.35
C ILE A 115 20.15 18.13 23.40
N SER A 116 20.52 17.92 24.67
CA SER A 116 19.60 18.04 25.80
C SER A 116 20.17 18.95 26.89
N LEU A 117 19.28 19.67 27.56
CA LEU A 117 19.58 20.38 28.80
C LEU A 117 19.18 19.46 29.95
N THR A 118 20.11 19.14 30.84
CA THR A 118 19.86 18.28 31.99
C THR A 118 20.17 19.00 33.29
N GLY A 119 19.29 18.82 34.28
CA GLY A 119 19.53 19.23 35.66
C GLY A 119 19.31 18.05 36.59
N SER A 120 20.26 17.73 37.44
CA SER A 120 20.12 16.63 38.38
C SER A 120 20.66 16.97 39.79
N GLY A 121 20.02 16.40 40.81
CA GLY A 121 20.52 16.40 42.17
C GLY A 121 20.59 14.97 42.68
N SER A 122 21.77 14.53 43.09
CA SER A 122 21.99 13.20 43.62
C SER A 122 22.37 13.29 45.11
N TYR A 123 21.77 12.44 45.91
CA TYR A 123 22.06 12.31 47.35
C TYR A 123 22.48 10.86 47.59
N GLN A 124 23.73 10.66 47.98
CA GLN A 124 24.29 9.34 48.27
C GLN A 124 24.72 9.26 49.73
N GLY A 125 24.12 8.35 50.48
CA GLY A 125 24.57 7.99 51.83
C GLY A 125 25.51 6.79 51.76
N LEU A 126 26.75 6.95 52.19
CA LEU A 126 27.67 5.83 52.37
C LEU A 126 27.50 5.30 53.81
N SER A 127 27.04 4.06 53.95
CA SER A 127 27.07 3.37 55.24
C SER A 127 28.49 2.89 55.52
N ASN A 128 28.94 3.02 56.77
CA ASN A 128 30.30 2.68 57.21
C ASN A 128 30.64 1.17 57.07
N SER A 129 29.64 0.33 56.75
CA SER A 129 29.81 -1.12 56.59
C SER A 129 30.34 -1.54 55.21
N GLY A 130 30.42 -0.61 54.24
CA GLY A 130 30.85 -0.92 52.86
C GLY A 130 32.36 -0.77 52.62
N LEU A 131 33.15 -0.24 53.58
CA LEU A 131 34.59 0.05 53.40
C LEU A 131 35.53 -0.96 54.13
N ILE A 132 34.97 -1.96 54.80
CA ILE A 132 35.76 -3.04 55.47
C ILE A 132 35.43 -4.36 54.82
N GLY A 133 36.08 -4.69 53.74
CA GLY A 133 35.85 -5.96 53.05
C GLY A 133 36.86 -6.30 51.96
N THR A 134 38.12 -5.93 52.12
CA THR A 134 39.22 -6.58 51.38
C THR A 134 39.88 -7.60 52.30
N GLY A 135 39.35 -8.80 52.36
CA GLY A 135 39.98 -9.92 53.04
C GLY A 135 39.04 -11.04 53.36
N GLY A 136 39.02 -12.06 52.57
CA GLY A 136 38.74 -13.41 53.01
C GLY A 136 37.33 -13.96 52.83
N SER A 137 37.23 -14.87 51.89
CA SER A 137 36.56 -16.18 51.93
C SER A 137 35.04 -16.29 52.04
N SER A 138 34.53 -16.91 51.02
CA SER A 138 33.55 -18.03 51.01
C SER A 138 32.19 -17.86 51.68
N GLY A 139 31.18 -18.06 50.90
CA GLY A 139 30.06 -18.82 51.39
C GLY A 139 28.67 -18.30 51.05
N THR A 140 28.00 -19.06 50.21
CA THR A 140 26.58 -19.42 50.23
C THR A 140 25.49 -18.38 49.92
N SER A 141 24.93 -18.57 48.74
CA SER A 141 23.51 -18.74 48.39
C SER A 141 22.44 -18.06 49.23
N ALA A 142 21.68 -17.22 48.62
CA ALA A 142 20.23 -17.18 48.83
C ALA A 142 19.51 -16.82 47.52
N SER A 143 18.78 -17.81 47.06
CA SER A 143 17.77 -17.75 46.03
C SER A 143 16.53 -16.98 46.53
N SER A 144 15.93 -16.17 45.71
CA SER A 144 14.46 -15.97 45.72
C SER A 144 13.97 -15.42 44.39
N ALA A 145 13.34 -16.31 43.71
CA ALA A 145 11.93 -16.31 43.33
C ALA A 145 11.49 -15.28 42.28
N THR A 146 11.32 -15.86 41.16
CA THR A 146 10.48 -15.57 40.00
C THR A 146 9.15 -14.91 40.31
N THR A 147 8.79 -13.86 39.62
CA THR A 147 7.41 -13.64 39.21
C THR A 147 7.39 -13.08 37.78
N SER A 148 6.80 -13.86 36.89
CA SER A 148 6.53 -13.56 35.52
C SER A 148 5.44 -12.49 35.44
N ALA A 149 5.68 -11.42 34.69
CA ALA A 149 4.61 -10.58 34.14
C ALA A 149 4.98 -10.21 32.72
N THR A 150 4.21 -10.79 31.83
CA THR A 150 4.18 -10.50 30.39
C THR A 150 3.68 -9.06 30.21
N GLY A 151 4.50 -8.19 29.66
CA GLY A 151 4.12 -6.83 29.30
C GLY A 151 5.04 -6.32 28.21
N THR A 152 4.51 -6.28 27.01
CA THR A 152 5.09 -5.61 25.83
C THR A 152 5.24 -4.13 26.14
N GLY A 153 6.47 -3.67 26.35
CA GLY A 153 6.77 -2.26 26.52
C GLY A 153 8.18 -1.99 26.05
N THR A 154 8.29 -1.18 25.02
CA THR A 154 9.54 -0.60 24.51
C THR A 154 10.27 0.12 25.65
N GLY A 155 11.20 -0.57 26.29
CA GLY A 155 12.02 -0.03 27.35
C GLY A 155 13.30 0.57 26.81
N THR A 156 13.38 1.89 26.79
CA THR A 156 14.63 2.63 26.65
C THR A 156 15.47 2.34 27.88
N SER A 157 16.46 1.47 27.77
CA SER A 157 17.44 1.23 28.82
C SER A 157 18.41 2.40 28.88
N THR A 158 18.20 3.31 29.82
CA THR A 158 19.21 4.29 30.23
C THR A 158 20.24 3.58 31.11
N THR A 159 21.34 3.12 30.50
CA THR A 159 22.54 2.74 31.20
C THR A 159 23.28 4.01 31.60
N ALA A 160 23.13 4.40 32.87
CA ALA A 160 23.97 5.43 33.48
C ALA A 160 25.36 4.85 33.71
N SER A 161 26.32 5.14 32.83
CA SER A 161 27.73 4.88 33.05
C SER A 161 28.29 6.00 33.92
N ALA A 162 28.37 5.76 35.20
CA ALA A 162 29.15 6.61 36.10
C ALA A 162 30.63 6.24 35.98
N GLY A 163 31.34 6.96 35.15
CA GLY A 163 32.78 6.92 35.06
C GLY A 163 33.38 8.26 35.50
N ALA A 164 33.68 8.41 36.76
CA ALA A 164 34.60 9.46 37.23
C ALA A 164 35.33 8.97 38.46
N SER A 165 36.47 8.36 38.26
CA SER A 165 37.45 8.12 39.30
C SER A 165 38.30 9.39 39.49
N THR A 166 37.96 10.21 40.43
CA THR A 166 38.91 11.18 41.03
C THR A 166 39.21 10.69 42.46
N SER A 167 40.41 10.18 42.61
CA SER A 167 41.00 9.88 43.92
C SER A 167 41.23 11.18 44.72
N ALA A 168 40.25 11.53 45.51
CA ALA A 168 40.48 12.46 46.62
C ALA A 168 40.37 11.64 47.89
N THR A 169 41.49 11.42 48.58
CA THR A 169 41.58 10.83 49.92
C THR A 169 40.89 11.72 50.91
N PRO A 170 39.77 11.35 51.53
CA PRO A 170 39.25 12.04 52.69
C PRO A 170 39.72 11.32 53.94
N SER A 171 40.65 11.95 54.68
CA SER A 171 40.89 11.59 56.09
C SER A 171 39.71 12.07 56.93
N GLY A 172 38.93 11.11 57.48
CA GLY A 172 37.85 11.46 58.39
C GLY A 172 36.70 10.46 58.35
N SER A 173 36.67 9.57 59.35
CA SER A 173 35.62 8.58 59.55
C SER A 173 34.34 9.22 60.09
N SER A 174 33.38 9.44 59.23
CA SER A 174 31.95 9.52 59.62
C SER A 174 31.11 9.29 58.39
N GLY A 175 30.12 8.39 58.48
CA GLY A 175 29.16 8.14 57.41
C GLY A 175 28.56 9.46 56.94
N GLY A 176 28.92 9.86 55.72
CA GLY A 176 28.54 11.16 55.17
C GLY A 176 27.55 11.01 54.03
N THR A 177 26.59 11.91 53.98
CA THR A 177 25.73 12.05 52.80
C THR A 177 26.45 12.99 51.81
N PHE A 178 26.80 12.42 50.66
CA PHE A 178 27.34 13.24 49.57
C PHE A 178 26.16 13.77 48.74
N ARG A 179 26.18 15.06 48.52
CA ARG A 179 25.21 15.79 47.67
C ARG A 179 25.93 16.26 46.43
N TYR A 180 25.24 16.08 45.32
CA TYR A 180 25.85 16.41 44.02
C TYR A 180 24.77 17.00 43.10
N PHE A 181 25.01 18.17 42.62
CA PHE A 181 24.12 18.93 41.74
C PHE A 181 24.83 19.21 40.45
N THR A 182 24.12 18.92 39.30
CA THR A 182 24.61 19.27 37.97
C THR A 182 23.53 20.00 37.20
N ALA A 183 23.95 20.92 36.36
CA ALA A 183 23.11 21.52 35.32
C ALA A 183 23.99 21.77 34.09
N GLY A 184 23.57 21.26 32.93
CA GLY A 184 24.42 21.40 31.75
C GLY A 184 23.69 21.00 30.45
N VAL A 185 24.31 21.36 29.36
CA VAL A 185 23.91 21.03 28.00
C VAL A 185 24.88 20.00 27.45
N GLY A 186 24.33 19.00 26.75
CA GLY A 186 25.19 17.98 26.18
C GLY A 186 24.43 17.03 25.26
N PHE A 187 25.15 16.09 24.69
CA PHE A 187 24.60 14.95 23.98
C PHE A 187 25.20 13.67 24.55
N SER A 188 24.37 12.63 24.60
CA SER A 188 24.80 11.32 25.08
C SER A 188 24.66 10.27 23.98
N SER A 189 25.66 9.38 23.90
CA SER A 189 25.61 8.20 23.03
C SER A 189 25.37 8.49 21.55
N TYR A 190 25.86 9.63 21.03
CA TYR A 190 25.82 9.88 19.59
C TYR A 190 26.71 8.88 18.86
N GLU A 191 26.11 8.05 17.98
CA GLU A 191 26.82 7.06 17.19
C GLU A 191 27.43 7.69 15.93
N LEU A 192 28.74 7.54 15.79
CA LEU A 192 29.45 7.95 14.57
C LEU A 192 29.32 6.85 13.52
N ASP A 193 28.51 7.08 12.51
CA ASP A 193 28.18 6.06 11.48
C ASP A 193 29.30 5.89 10.45
N LEU A 194 30.40 5.24 10.83
CA LEU A 194 31.52 4.93 9.92
C LEU A 194 31.21 3.78 8.97
N PHE A 195 30.46 2.79 9.43
CA PHE A 195 30.17 1.56 8.69
C PHE A 195 28.80 1.55 8.02
N GLY A 196 28.06 2.65 8.10
CA GLY A 196 26.80 2.85 7.39
C GLY A 196 25.60 2.15 8.02
N ARG A 197 25.63 1.83 9.31
CA ARG A 197 24.49 1.23 10.03
C ARG A 197 23.30 2.16 10.04
N LEU A 198 23.46 3.38 10.56
CA LEU A 198 22.38 4.36 10.63
C LEU A 198 21.92 4.85 9.26
N ARG A 199 22.85 4.99 8.31
CA ARG A 199 22.52 5.30 6.91
C ARG A 199 21.70 4.18 6.25
N SER A 200 22.02 2.92 6.53
CA SER A 200 21.27 1.76 6.02
C SER A 200 19.87 1.70 6.59
N LEU A 201 19.68 1.91 7.90
CA LEU A 201 18.37 1.99 8.55
C LEU A 201 17.55 3.19 8.04
N THR A 202 18.19 4.33 7.85
CA THR A 202 17.56 5.52 7.24
C THR A 202 17.10 5.23 5.80
N ARG A 203 17.91 4.49 5.03
CA ARG A 203 17.55 4.08 3.67
C ARG A 203 16.37 3.10 3.68
N GLN A 204 16.38 2.12 4.58
CA GLN A 204 15.25 1.20 4.78
C GLN A 204 13.96 1.97 5.10
N ALA A 205 14.00 2.90 6.05
CA ALA A 205 12.85 3.72 6.41
C ALA A 205 12.38 4.61 5.24
N PHE A 206 13.29 5.10 4.41
CA PHE A 206 12.96 5.86 3.21
C PHE A 206 12.27 5.02 2.14
N GLU A 207 12.77 3.80 1.89
CA GLU A 207 12.13 2.87 0.95
C GLU A 207 10.74 2.44 1.45
N ASN A 208 10.57 2.23 2.77
CA ASN A 208 9.26 1.97 3.38
C ASN A 208 8.29 3.15 3.18
N TYR A 209 8.76 4.39 3.31
CA TYR A 209 7.96 5.58 2.98
C TYR A 209 7.54 5.58 1.50
N LEU A 210 8.43 5.25 0.58
CA LEU A 210 8.10 5.16 -0.85
C LEU A 210 7.10 4.02 -1.12
N ALA A 211 7.25 2.87 -0.46
CA ALA A 211 6.31 1.76 -0.55
C ALA A 211 4.89 2.18 -0.11
N GLN A 212 4.76 2.94 0.98
CA GLN A 212 3.46 3.46 1.42
C GLN A 212 2.89 4.50 0.47
N ARG A 213 3.73 5.29 -0.18
CA ARG A 213 3.28 6.24 -1.23
C ARG A 213 2.68 5.50 -2.43
N GLU A 214 3.29 4.40 -2.87
CA GLU A 214 2.74 3.57 -3.93
C GLU A 214 1.48 2.80 -3.46
N ASN A 215 1.45 2.35 -2.19
CA ASN A 215 0.24 1.79 -1.59
C ASN A 215 -0.96 2.75 -1.65
N ARG A 216 -0.75 4.03 -1.34
CA ARG A 216 -1.80 5.06 -1.48
C ARG A 216 -2.31 5.16 -2.92
N ARG A 217 -1.42 5.03 -3.93
CA ARG A 217 -1.83 5.02 -5.34
C ARG A 217 -2.65 3.79 -5.68
N ALA A 218 -2.22 2.61 -5.21
CA ALA A 218 -2.98 1.37 -5.39
C ALA A 218 -4.38 1.48 -4.76
N GLU A 219 -4.48 2.06 -3.56
CA GLU A 219 -5.76 2.28 -2.89
C GLU A 219 -6.66 3.24 -3.67
N GLN A 220 -6.09 4.31 -4.23
CA GLN A 220 -6.84 5.22 -5.10
C GLN A 220 -7.43 4.49 -6.31
N LEU A 221 -6.68 3.60 -6.97
CA LEU A 221 -7.18 2.78 -8.08
C LEU A 221 -8.30 1.85 -7.63
N THR A 222 -8.13 1.24 -6.46
CA THR A 222 -9.15 0.35 -5.87
C THR A 222 -10.44 1.10 -5.59
N VAL A 223 -10.37 2.26 -4.93
CA VAL A 223 -11.56 3.10 -4.65
C VAL A 223 -12.28 3.50 -5.95
N ILE A 224 -11.55 3.98 -6.97
CA ILE A 224 -12.14 4.35 -8.26
C ILE A 224 -12.84 3.15 -8.91
N SER A 225 -12.17 1.99 -8.94
CA SER A 225 -12.74 0.79 -9.57
C SER A 225 -13.94 0.23 -8.80
N THR A 226 -13.93 0.29 -7.46
CA THR A 226 -15.06 -0.12 -6.62
C THR A 226 -16.27 0.76 -6.86
N VAL A 227 -16.09 2.10 -6.77
CA VAL A 227 -17.19 3.05 -7.04
C VAL A 227 -17.77 2.85 -8.45
N ALA A 228 -16.92 2.62 -9.45
CA ALA A 228 -17.38 2.38 -10.82
C ALA A 228 -18.16 1.05 -10.94
N SER A 229 -17.68 -0.02 -10.32
CA SER A 229 -18.33 -1.33 -10.34
C SER A 229 -19.66 -1.31 -9.60
N ASP A 230 -19.72 -0.69 -8.42
CA ASP A 230 -20.95 -0.55 -7.62
C ASP A 230 -21.99 0.31 -8.37
N TYR A 231 -21.54 1.38 -9.03
CA TYR A 231 -22.43 2.19 -9.87
C TYR A 231 -23.00 1.41 -11.04
N ILE A 232 -22.19 0.59 -11.73
CA ILE A 232 -22.64 -0.28 -12.83
C ILE A 232 -23.66 -1.32 -12.31
N ALA A 233 -23.44 -1.89 -11.11
CA ALA A 233 -24.38 -2.80 -10.48
C ALA A 233 -25.72 -2.13 -10.18
N VAL A 234 -25.72 -0.91 -9.63
CA VAL A 234 -26.95 -0.11 -9.42
C VAL A 234 -27.70 0.14 -10.73
N LEU A 235 -27.00 0.44 -11.83
CA LEU A 235 -27.65 0.61 -13.15
C LEU A 235 -28.25 -0.70 -13.67
N SER A 236 -27.55 -1.83 -13.47
CA SER A 236 -28.03 -3.17 -13.81
C SER A 236 -29.31 -3.51 -13.06
N ASP A 237 -29.34 -3.30 -11.74
CA ASP A 237 -30.52 -3.55 -10.90
C ASP A 237 -31.72 -2.70 -11.32
N GLN A 238 -31.50 -1.42 -11.61
CA GLN A 238 -32.57 -0.54 -12.09
C GLN A 238 -33.17 -1.07 -13.41
N GLN A 239 -32.34 -1.58 -14.31
CA GLN A 239 -32.79 -2.16 -15.56
C GLN A 239 -33.49 -3.50 -15.36
N GLN A 240 -33.01 -4.37 -14.42
CA GLN A 240 -33.68 -5.60 -14.04
C GLN A 240 -35.09 -5.33 -13.46
N ILE A 241 -35.22 -4.32 -12.60
CA ILE A 241 -36.50 -3.89 -12.04
C ILE A 241 -37.43 -3.43 -13.16
N ALA A 242 -36.97 -2.60 -14.09
CA ALA A 242 -37.80 -2.10 -15.19
C ALA A 242 -38.33 -3.23 -16.07
N VAL A 243 -37.45 -4.16 -16.50
CA VAL A 243 -37.86 -5.33 -17.30
C VAL A 243 -38.83 -6.24 -16.55
N THR A 244 -38.62 -6.42 -15.23
CA THR A 244 -39.49 -7.23 -14.40
C THR A 244 -40.85 -6.58 -14.19
N GLN A 245 -40.92 -5.26 -14.02
CA GLN A 245 -42.18 -4.51 -13.91
C GLN A 245 -42.99 -4.56 -15.20
N ASP A 246 -42.33 -4.44 -16.37
CA ASP A 246 -42.99 -4.55 -17.66
C ASP A 246 -43.57 -5.97 -17.87
N THR A 247 -42.76 -6.99 -17.51
CA THR A 247 -43.20 -8.37 -17.57
C THR A 247 -44.38 -8.65 -16.62
N LEU A 248 -44.32 -8.14 -15.39
CA LEU A 248 -45.37 -8.29 -14.40
C LEU A 248 -46.71 -7.64 -14.85
N ARG A 249 -46.62 -6.43 -15.47
CA ARG A 249 -47.82 -5.78 -16.05
C ARG A 249 -48.45 -6.68 -17.10
N ALA A 250 -47.70 -7.14 -18.09
CA ALA A 250 -48.19 -8.01 -19.15
C ALA A 250 -48.77 -9.33 -18.63
N GLN A 251 -48.15 -9.90 -17.58
CA GLN A 251 -48.67 -11.12 -16.94
C GLN A 251 -49.96 -10.88 -16.17
N ARG A 252 -50.12 -9.76 -15.48
CA ARG A 252 -51.36 -9.39 -14.79
C ARG A 252 -52.51 -9.14 -15.77
N ASP A 253 -52.24 -8.47 -16.90
CA ASP A 253 -53.26 -8.30 -17.96
C ASP A 253 -53.70 -9.66 -18.51
N THR A 254 -52.76 -10.60 -18.68
CA THR A 254 -53.04 -11.94 -19.12
C THR A 254 -53.87 -12.75 -18.08
N VAL A 255 -53.55 -12.61 -16.77
CA VAL A 255 -54.36 -13.27 -15.71
C VAL A 255 -55.79 -12.72 -15.73
N ALA A 256 -55.96 -11.40 -15.88
CA ALA A 256 -57.29 -10.80 -15.94
C ALA A 256 -58.13 -11.33 -17.12
N LEU A 257 -57.52 -11.48 -18.31
CA LEU A 257 -58.18 -12.09 -19.48
C LEU A 257 -58.50 -13.57 -19.23
N THR A 258 -57.54 -14.35 -18.78
CA THR A 258 -57.72 -15.80 -18.52
C THR A 258 -58.75 -16.07 -17.42
N GLN A 259 -58.86 -15.17 -16.42
CA GLN A 259 -59.91 -15.25 -15.40
C GLN A 259 -61.29 -15.02 -16.02
N ALA A 260 -61.47 -14.02 -16.90
CA ALA A 260 -62.72 -13.77 -17.60
C ALA A 260 -63.10 -14.96 -18.52
N GLU A 261 -62.14 -15.51 -19.25
CA GLU A 261 -62.36 -16.74 -20.05
C GLU A 261 -62.76 -17.95 -19.19
N PHE A 262 -62.17 -18.12 -18.02
CA PHE A 262 -62.55 -19.20 -17.09
C PHE A 262 -63.95 -19.00 -16.53
N ASP A 263 -64.33 -17.79 -16.14
CA ASP A 263 -65.66 -17.48 -15.63
C ASP A 263 -66.77 -17.71 -16.69
N HIS A 264 -66.41 -17.59 -17.98
CA HIS A 264 -67.31 -17.90 -19.11
C HIS A 264 -67.16 -19.36 -19.63
N GLY A 265 -66.34 -20.18 -18.98
CA GLY A 265 -66.13 -21.59 -19.35
C GLY A 265 -65.31 -21.82 -20.63
N ALA A 266 -64.60 -20.78 -21.12
CA ALA A 266 -63.77 -20.83 -22.33
C ALA A 266 -62.36 -21.39 -22.10
N THR A 267 -61.88 -21.43 -20.86
CA THR A 267 -60.57 -21.97 -20.50
C THR A 267 -60.61 -22.84 -19.25
N THR A 268 -59.53 -23.56 -18.93
CA THR A 268 -59.46 -24.47 -17.78
C THR A 268 -58.89 -23.81 -16.55
N LEU A 269 -59.24 -24.34 -15.35
CA LEU A 269 -58.61 -23.92 -14.10
C LEU A 269 -57.08 -24.10 -14.12
N LEU A 270 -56.58 -25.13 -14.82
CA LEU A 270 -55.14 -25.37 -15.00
C LEU A 270 -54.46 -24.17 -15.67
N THR A 271 -55.01 -23.69 -16.77
CA THR A 271 -54.48 -22.50 -17.49
C THR A 271 -54.46 -21.25 -16.62
N LEU A 272 -55.54 -21.00 -15.88
CA LEU A 272 -55.61 -19.89 -14.93
C LEU A 272 -54.53 -20.01 -13.84
N ARG A 273 -54.35 -21.19 -13.24
CA ARG A 273 -53.30 -21.39 -12.22
C ARG A 273 -51.89 -21.22 -12.79
N GLN A 274 -51.64 -21.64 -14.03
CA GLN A 274 -50.36 -21.39 -14.70
C GLN A 274 -50.07 -19.88 -14.89
N ALA A 275 -51.06 -19.11 -15.30
CA ALA A 275 -50.95 -17.66 -15.42
C ALA A 275 -50.69 -17.01 -14.06
N GLN A 276 -51.44 -17.39 -13.01
CA GLN A 276 -51.23 -16.88 -11.64
C GLN A 276 -49.84 -17.23 -11.09
N THR A 277 -49.31 -18.42 -11.37
CA THR A 277 -47.96 -18.83 -10.98
C THR A 277 -46.90 -17.92 -11.60
N SER A 278 -47.10 -17.49 -12.86
CA SER A 278 -46.17 -16.58 -13.53
C SER A 278 -46.15 -15.20 -12.89
N VAL A 279 -47.33 -14.67 -12.52
CA VAL A 279 -47.44 -13.41 -11.76
C VAL A 279 -46.71 -13.51 -10.42
N ALA A 280 -46.96 -14.55 -9.64
CA ALA A 280 -46.32 -14.78 -8.35
C ALA A 280 -44.78 -14.87 -8.49
N THR A 281 -44.27 -15.52 -9.54
CA THR A 281 -42.84 -15.58 -9.84
C THR A 281 -42.26 -14.22 -10.16
N ALA A 282 -42.95 -13.43 -11.00
CA ALA A 282 -42.50 -12.08 -11.34
C ALA A 282 -42.52 -11.12 -10.12
N GLU A 283 -43.53 -11.26 -9.24
CA GLU A 283 -43.60 -10.50 -7.98
C GLU A 283 -42.43 -10.84 -7.03
N ALA A 284 -42.10 -12.12 -6.90
CA ALA A 284 -40.98 -12.60 -6.12
C ALA A 284 -39.64 -12.05 -6.67
N ASN A 285 -39.45 -12.08 -7.98
CA ASN A 285 -38.26 -11.55 -8.65
C ASN A 285 -38.16 -10.01 -8.47
N LEU A 286 -39.29 -9.29 -8.59
CA LEU A 286 -39.33 -7.85 -8.38
C LEU A 286 -38.88 -7.49 -6.95
N ALA A 287 -39.41 -8.19 -5.95
CA ALA A 287 -39.02 -7.98 -4.56
C ALA A 287 -37.52 -8.30 -4.32
N GLN A 288 -37.00 -9.31 -5.01
CA GLN A 288 -35.58 -9.65 -4.97
C GLN A 288 -34.72 -8.51 -5.54
N TYR A 289 -35.02 -8.03 -6.75
CA TYR A 289 -34.24 -6.96 -7.39
C TYR A 289 -34.35 -5.62 -6.65
N GLN A 290 -35.53 -5.30 -6.08
CA GLN A 290 -35.68 -4.13 -5.22
C GLN A 290 -34.78 -4.19 -3.99
N ARG A 291 -34.66 -5.36 -3.34
CA ARG A 291 -33.76 -5.56 -2.21
C ARG A 291 -32.29 -5.46 -2.66
N GLN A 292 -31.93 -6.04 -3.82
CA GLN A 292 -30.58 -5.97 -4.36
C GLN A 292 -30.18 -4.52 -4.65
N LEU A 293 -31.06 -3.75 -5.30
CA LEU A 293 -30.83 -2.33 -5.57
C LEU A 293 -30.51 -1.54 -4.29
N VAL A 294 -31.27 -1.77 -3.20
CA VAL A 294 -30.98 -1.10 -1.93
C VAL A 294 -29.62 -1.52 -1.36
N THR A 295 -29.29 -2.81 -1.48
CA THR A 295 -28.00 -3.33 -1.03
C THR A 295 -26.83 -2.69 -1.80
N ASP A 296 -26.94 -2.62 -3.13
CA ASP A 296 -25.89 -2.08 -3.98
C ASP A 296 -25.79 -0.54 -3.89
N GLN A 297 -26.93 0.14 -3.66
CA GLN A 297 -26.90 1.57 -3.31
C GLN A 297 -26.17 1.83 -1.99
N ASN A 298 -26.39 0.99 -0.97
CA ASN A 298 -25.67 1.10 0.30
C ASN A 298 -24.16 0.81 0.13
N ALA A 299 -23.79 -0.16 -0.70
CA ALA A 299 -22.40 -0.44 -1.04
C ALA A 299 -21.76 0.77 -1.74
N LEU A 300 -22.44 1.37 -2.72
CA LEU A 300 -21.99 2.58 -3.40
C LEU A 300 -21.81 3.76 -2.43
N VAL A 301 -22.76 3.98 -1.50
CA VAL A 301 -22.63 5.02 -0.46
C VAL A 301 -21.39 4.78 0.42
N LEU A 302 -21.15 3.52 0.80
CA LEU A 302 -19.97 3.15 1.58
C LEU A 302 -18.68 3.39 0.79
N ALA A 303 -18.63 2.96 -0.48
CA ALA A 303 -17.48 3.17 -1.35
C ALA A 303 -17.20 4.66 -1.62
N VAL A 304 -18.23 5.48 -1.73
CA VAL A 304 -18.12 6.94 -1.83
C VAL A 304 -17.67 7.56 -0.51
N GLY A 305 -18.07 6.99 0.64
CA GLY A 305 -17.71 7.48 1.98
C GLY A 305 -18.53 8.67 2.47
N ALA A 306 -19.59 9.08 1.73
CA ALA A 306 -20.50 10.16 2.08
C ALA A 306 -21.90 9.90 1.50
N PRO A 307 -22.96 10.51 2.06
CA PRO A 307 -24.28 10.49 1.44
C PRO A 307 -24.22 11.02 0.01
N LEU A 308 -24.99 10.41 -0.88
CA LEU A 308 -25.06 10.84 -2.28
C LEU A 308 -25.78 12.19 -2.38
N PRO A 309 -25.23 13.18 -3.11
CA PRO A 309 -25.89 14.46 -3.32
C PRO A 309 -27.17 14.32 -4.15
N ASP A 310 -28.20 15.12 -3.83
CA ASP A 310 -29.47 15.12 -4.56
C ASP A 310 -29.36 15.75 -5.97
N ASP A 311 -28.32 16.56 -6.22
CA ASP A 311 -28.08 17.29 -7.47
C ASP A 311 -27.26 16.51 -8.51
N LEU A 312 -27.13 15.19 -8.33
CA LEU A 312 -26.43 14.34 -9.28
C LEU A 312 -27.14 14.33 -10.66
N PRO A 313 -26.40 14.35 -11.79
CA PRO A 313 -26.98 14.15 -13.10
C PRO A 313 -27.85 12.90 -13.15
N PRO A 314 -28.88 12.83 -14.04
CA PRO A 314 -29.64 11.60 -14.22
C PRO A 314 -28.72 10.45 -14.61
N PRO A 315 -29.02 9.21 -14.15
CA PRO A 315 -28.21 8.05 -14.49
C PRO A 315 -28.30 7.75 -15.99
N ALA A 316 -27.17 7.43 -16.62
CA ALA A 316 -27.16 6.93 -17.98
C ALA A 316 -27.74 5.50 -18.03
N PRO A 317 -28.46 5.12 -19.10
CA PRO A 317 -28.89 3.73 -19.26
C PRO A 317 -27.69 2.79 -19.32
N LEU A 318 -27.82 1.58 -18.74
CA LEU A 318 -26.80 0.55 -18.84
C LEU A 318 -26.55 0.21 -20.34
N GLY A 319 -25.33 0.37 -20.84
CA GLY A 319 -24.98 0.17 -22.24
C GLY A 319 -24.94 1.43 -23.11
N ALA A 320 -25.33 2.61 -22.58
CA ALA A 320 -24.85 3.86 -23.14
C ALA A 320 -23.32 3.92 -23.00
N GLN A 321 -22.62 4.72 -23.82
CA GLN A 321 -21.16 4.85 -23.71
C GLN A 321 -20.77 5.45 -22.34
N THR A 322 -20.69 4.60 -21.33
CA THR A 322 -20.28 4.96 -19.96
C THR A 322 -18.76 4.92 -19.80
N LEU A 323 -18.08 4.16 -20.64
CA LEU A 323 -16.65 3.89 -20.57
C LEU A 323 -16.01 3.95 -21.97
N LEU A 324 -14.74 4.35 -22.03
CA LEU A 324 -13.92 4.16 -23.23
C LEU A 324 -13.62 2.67 -23.41
N VAL A 325 -13.98 2.15 -24.58
CA VAL A 325 -13.87 0.71 -24.87
C VAL A 325 -12.45 0.33 -25.32
N ASP A 326 -11.69 1.29 -25.85
CA ASP A 326 -10.41 1.01 -26.54
C ASP A 326 -9.21 1.33 -25.65
N LEU A 327 -8.74 0.28 -24.93
CA LEU A 327 -7.56 0.33 -24.09
C LEU A 327 -6.46 -0.56 -24.69
N PRO A 328 -5.29 0.01 -25.08
CA PRO A 328 -4.18 -0.80 -25.55
C PRO A 328 -3.62 -1.65 -24.41
N ALA A 329 -3.35 -2.93 -24.69
CA ALA A 329 -2.86 -3.89 -23.70
C ALA A 329 -1.45 -3.57 -23.19
N GLY A 330 -0.61 -2.89 -23.98
CA GLY A 330 0.80 -2.67 -23.67
C GLY A 330 1.63 -3.96 -23.66
N LEU A 331 2.88 -3.87 -23.21
CA LEU A 331 3.76 -5.01 -23.01
C LEU A 331 3.72 -5.47 -21.54
N PRO A 332 3.92 -6.77 -21.23
CA PRO A 332 4.02 -7.25 -19.86
C PRO A 332 5.10 -6.54 -19.03
N SER A 333 6.22 -6.16 -19.65
CA SER A 333 7.29 -5.39 -19.01
C SER A 333 6.86 -3.99 -18.55
N ASP A 334 5.86 -3.38 -19.19
CA ASP A 334 5.37 -2.06 -18.83
C ASP A 334 4.69 -2.06 -17.46
N LEU A 335 4.12 -3.19 -17.04
CA LEU A 335 3.49 -3.35 -15.72
C LEU A 335 4.47 -3.04 -14.59
N LEU A 336 5.76 -3.35 -14.74
CA LEU A 336 6.79 -3.10 -13.73
C LEU A 336 6.94 -1.64 -13.35
N THR A 337 6.67 -0.73 -14.29
CA THR A 337 6.83 0.71 -14.09
C THR A 337 5.51 1.43 -13.87
N ARG A 338 4.40 0.77 -14.18
CA ARG A 338 3.07 1.39 -14.20
C ARG A 338 2.17 0.99 -13.04
N ARG A 339 2.34 -0.23 -12.50
CA ARG A 339 1.49 -0.72 -11.42
C ARG A 339 2.04 -0.33 -10.04
N PRO A 340 1.23 0.38 -9.24
CA PRO A 340 1.66 0.80 -7.90
C PRO A 340 1.91 -0.36 -6.93
N ASP A 341 1.20 -1.49 -7.05
CA ASP A 341 1.39 -2.68 -6.22
C ASP A 341 2.75 -3.35 -6.47
N ILE A 342 3.21 -3.42 -7.73
CA ILE A 342 4.54 -3.92 -8.08
C ILE A 342 5.62 -2.93 -7.58
N LEU A 343 5.43 -1.63 -7.77
CA LEU A 343 6.35 -0.60 -7.28
C LEU A 343 6.45 -0.62 -5.74
N LYS A 344 5.33 -0.84 -5.04
CA LYS A 344 5.33 -1.05 -3.59
C LYS A 344 6.20 -2.23 -3.19
N ALA A 345 6.03 -3.39 -3.83
CA ALA A 345 6.83 -4.59 -3.55
C ALA A 345 8.32 -4.37 -3.86
N GLU A 346 8.65 -3.64 -4.94
CA GLU A 346 10.03 -3.28 -5.28
C GLU A 346 10.67 -2.39 -4.21
N HIS A 347 9.97 -1.36 -3.71
CA HIS A 347 10.46 -0.51 -2.64
C HIS A 347 10.64 -1.28 -1.33
N THR A 348 9.74 -2.22 -1.01
CA THR A 348 9.90 -3.12 0.16
C THR A 348 11.16 -3.96 0.02
N LEU A 349 11.39 -4.56 -1.15
CA LEU A 349 12.60 -5.33 -1.44
C LEU A 349 13.88 -4.46 -1.34
N ARG A 350 13.87 -3.25 -1.86
CA ARG A 350 14.99 -2.30 -1.73
C ARG A 350 15.27 -1.95 -0.27
N GLY A 351 14.23 -1.85 0.56
CA GLY A 351 14.35 -1.68 2.01
C GLY A 351 15.07 -2.85 2.67
N ALA A 352 14.75 -4.09 2.31
CA ALA A 352 15.42 -5.28 2.81
C ALA A 352 16.90 -5.36 2.40
N TYR A 353 17.26 -4.92 1.19
CA TYR A 353 18.66 -4.78 0.81
C TYR A 353 19.42 -3.80 1.71
N ALA A 354 18.78 -2.70 2.11
CA ALA A 354 19.36 -1.73 3.04
C ALA A 354 19.52 -2.34 4.45
N ASP A 355 18.55 -3.13 4.91
CA ASP A 355 18.58 -3.81 6.22
C ASP A 355 19.76 -4.78 6.34
N ILE A 356 20.07 -5.54 5.28
CA ILE A 356 21.29 -6.37 5.22
C ILE A 356 22.55 -5.52 5.50
N GLY A 357 22.59 -4.28 4.98
CA GLY A 357 23.68 -3.37 5.25
C GLY A 357 23.81 -3.01 6.73
N ALA A 358 22.70 -2.75 7.41
CA ALA A 358 22.65 -2.49 8.84
C ALA A 358 23.09 -3.73 9.65
N ALA A 359 22.58 -4.91 9.29
CA ALA A 359 22.96 -6.19 9.94
C ALA A 359 24.45 -6.53 9.76
N ARG A 360 25.05 -6.22 8.61
CA ARG A 360 26.50 -6.36 8.38
C ARG A 360 27.31 -5.37 9.20
N ALA A 361 26.84 -4.13 9.32
CA ALA A 361 27.52 -3.10 10.11
C ALA A 361 27.60 -3.47 11.60
N ALA A 362 26.68 -4.27 12.12
CA ALA A 362 26.69 -4.75 13.51
C ALA A 362 27.89 -5.66 13.88
N PHE A 363 28.67 -6.14 12.91
CA PHE A 363 29.92 -6.86 13.14
C PHE A 363 31.13 -5.96 13.35
N PHE A 364 31.02 -4.67 13.03
CA PHE A 364 32.10 -3.70 13.08
C PHE A 364 32.04 -2.89 14.39
N PRO A 365 33.17 -2.25 14.76
CA PRO A 365 33.20 -1.38 15.93
C PRO A 365 32.18 -0.26 15.87
N GLN A 366 31.44 -0.06 16.96
CA GLN A 366 30.57 1.11 17.16
C GLN A 366 31.33 2.17 17.92
N ILE A 367 31.30 3.39 17.41
CA ILE A 367 31.91 4.55 18.04
C ILE A 367 30.81 5.47 18.52
N THR A 368 30.69 5.61 19.82
CA THR A 368 29.73 6.54 20.43
C THR A 368 30.46 7.71 21.07
N LEU A 369 29.90 8.88 20.92
CA LEU A 369 30.40 10.12 21.51
C LEU A 369 29.42 10.63 22.56
N THR A 370 29.94 10.98 23.72
CA THR A 370 29.21 11.70 24.76
C THR A 370 29.96 12.99 25.08
N ALA A 371 29.27 14.11 25.08
CA ALA A 371 29.85 15.38 25.48
C ALA A 371 28.86 16.18 26.30
N SER A 372 29.36 16.85 27.32
CA SER A 372 28.59 17.80 28.11
C SER A 372 29.43 19.01 28.50
N ASP A 373 28.76 20.15 28.55
CA ASP A 373 29.29 21.39 29.10
C ASP A 373 28.27 21.95 30.09
N GLY A 374 28.70 22.32 31.29
CA GLY A 374 27.78 22.76 32.33
C GLY A 374 28.40 23.13 33.64
N LEU A 375 27.61 23.03 34.68
CA LEU A 375 27.92 23.39 36.07
C LEU A 375 27.78 22.20 37.00
N GLN A 376 28.66 22.06 37.96
CA GLN A 376 28.66 20.98 38.93
C GLN A 376 29.08 21.52 40.31
N SER A 377 28.33 21.17 41.37
CA SER A 377 28.63 21.60 42.70
C SER A 377 28.11 20.62 43.77
N LEU A 378 28.77 20.60 44.93
CA LEU A 378 28.30 19.85 46.10
C LEU A 378 27.17 20.57 46.86
N LYS A 379 26.94 21.85 46.58
CA LYS A 379 25.88 22.65 47.19
C LYS A 379 25.06 23.33 46.07
N LEU A 380 23.75 23.24 46.16
CA LEU A 380 22.86 23.88 45.17
C LEU A 380 23.07 25.40 45.07
N SER A 381 23.36 26.06 46.22
CA SER A 381 23.63 27.51 46.26
C SER A 381 24.92 27.91 45.58
N GLN A 382 25.83 26.99 45.30
CA GLN A 382 27.13 27.26 44.64
C GLN A 382 27.12 26.76 43.18
N LEU A 383 26.04 26.22 42.70
CA LEU A 383 25.94 25.66 41.34
C LEU A 383 26.16 26.74 40.26
N PHE A 384 25.73 27.97 40.51
CA PHE A 384 25.82 29.05 39.57
C PHE A 384 27.00 30.03 39.85
N THR A 385 28.01 29.57 40.61
CA THR A 385 29.22 30.37 40.84
C THR A 385 30.29 30.09 39.79
N SER A 386 31.21 31.00 39.58
CA SER A 386 32.25 30.93 38.54
C SER A 386 33.21 29.72 38.68
N GLY A 387 33.23 29.05 39.84
CA GLY A 387 34.06 27.87 40.10
C GLY A 387 33.34 26.54 39.83
N ALA A 388 32.04 26.53 39.40
CA ALA A 388 31.25 25.33 39.22
C ALA A 388 31.31 24.79 37.76
N THR A 389 32.00 25.44 36.86
CA THR A 389 32.06 25.05 35.42
C THR A 389 32.78 23.73 35.25
N THR A 390 32.17 22.83 34.46
CA THR A 390 32.72 21.50 34.13
C THR A 390 32.39 21.17 32.67
N TRP A 391 33.30 20.49 32.01
CA TRP A 391 33.03 19.91 30.70
C TRP A 391 33.52 18.47 30.65
N SER A 392 32.88 17.64 29.82
CA SER A 392 33.32 16.28 29.57
C SER A 392 33.20 15.97 28.07
N PHE A 393 34.15 15.19 27.57
CA PHE A 393 34.11 14.60 26.24
C PHE A 393 34.61 13.16 26.33
N SER A 394 33.74 12.21 26.07
CA SER A 394 33.99 10.79 26.28
C SER A 394 33.69 10.01 24.99
N PRO A 395 34.65 9.83 24.09
CA PRO A 395 34.54 8.87 23.00
C PRO A 395 34.65 7.45 23.55
N GLN A 396 33.73 6.58 23.11
CA GLN A 396 33.74 5.17 23.46
C GLN A 396 33.72 4.34 22.19
N ILE A 397 34.56 3.30 22.14
CA ILE A 397 34.60 2.33 21.04
C ILE A 397 34.19 0.96 21.63
N THR A 398 33.13 0.39 21.10
CA THR A 398 32.66 -0.94 21.46
C THR A 398 32.84 -1.89 20.29
N VAL A 399 33.61 -2.95 20.48
CA VAL A 399 33.87 -4.00 19.47
C VAL A 399 33.22 -5.30 19.91
N PRO A 400 32.23 -5.83 19.21
CA PRO A 400 31.63 -7.12 19.54
C PRO A 400 32.61 -8.26 19.16
N ILE A 401 33.30 -8.84 20.14
CA ILE A 401 34.25 -9.94 19.90
C ILE A 401 33.51 -11.30 19.90
N PHE A 402 32.59 -11.48 20.83
CA PHE A 402 31.84 -12.72 20.98
C PHE A 402 30.38 -12.43 21.36
N THR A 403 29.45 -12.74 20.45
CA THR A 403 28.01 -12.47 20.59
C THR A 403 27.16 -13.74 20.61
N TRP A 404 27.76 -14.91 20.88
CA TRP A 404 27.06 -16.21 20.90
C TRP A 404 26.25 -16.48 19.61
N GLY A 405 26.71 -15.97 18.49
CA GLY A 405 26.04 -16.13 17.19
C GLY A 405 24.91 -15.15 16.89
N GLN A 406 24.57 -14.24 17.82
CA GLN A 406 23.47 -13.27 17.64
C GLN A 406 23.61 -12.42 16.37
N ASN A 407 24.78 -11.83 16.13
CA ASN A 407 25.00 -11.00 14.94
C ASN A 407 24.89 -11.83 13.65
N ARG A 408 25.34 -13.08 13.66
CA ARG A 408 25.21 -13.98 12.51
C ARG A 408 23.75 -14.33 12.26
N ALA A 409 22.99 -14.68 13.32
CA ALA A 409 21.56 -14.97 13.21
C ALA A 409 20.76 -13.75 12.72
N ASN A 410 21.08 -12.54 13.18
CA ASN A 410 20.45 -11.31 12.70
C ASN A 410 20.76 -11.05 11.22
N LEU A 411 22.00 -11.31 10.77
CA LEU A 411 22.34 -11.19 9.35
C LEU A 411 21.62 -12.26 8.52
N ASP A 412 21.51 -13.49 9.01
CA ASP A 412 20.79 -14.54 8.31
C ASP A 412 19.27 -14.23 8.25
N LEU A 413 18.70 -13.68 9.34
CA LEU A 413 17.32 -13.16 9.35
C LEU A 413 17.10 -12.09 8.28
N ALA A 414 17.98 -11.10 8.18
CA ALA A 414 17.88 -10.05 7.17
C ALA A 414 17.98 -10.59 5.74
N LYS A 415 18.82 -11.62 5.50
CA LYS A 415 18.90 -12.29 4.19
C LYS A 415 17.63 -13.07 3.86
N ILE A 416 17.09 -13.82 4.83
CA ILE A 416 15.83 -14.57 4.67
C ILE A 416 14.69 -13.60 4.38
N GLN A 417 14.63 -12.47 5.09
CA GLN A 417 13.62 -11.43 4.83
C GLN A 417 13.74 -10.90 3.40
N LYS A 418 14.95 -10.61 2.91
CA LYS A 418 15.17 -10.22 1.52
C LYS A 418 14.67 -11.30 0.55
N ASP A 419 14.93 -12.59 0.83
CA ASP A 419 14.48 -13.69 -0.04
C ASP A 419 12.93 -13.82 -0.02
N LEU A 420 12.27 -13.60 1.12
CA LEU A 420 10.81 -13.51 1.21
C LEU A 420 10.26 -12.33 0.39
N ASP A 421 10.92 -11.18 0.44
CA ASP A 421 10.51 -10.00 -0.31
C ASP A 421 10.73 -10.18 -1.83
N VAL A 422 11.75 -10.96 -2.27
CA VAL A 422 11.91 -11.37 -3.67
C VAL A 422 10.71 -12.21 -4.12
N VAL A 423 10.33 -13.23 -3.35
CA VAL A 423 9.16 -14.07 -3.67
C VAL A 423 7.88 -13.23 -3.72
N SER A 424 7.71 -12.29 -2.78
CA SER A 424 6.56 -11.39 -2.75
C SER A 424 6.52 -10.46 -3.98
N TYR A 425 7.66 -9.96 -4.43
CA TYR A 425 7.79 -9.16 -5.63
C TYR A 425 7.46 -9.96 -6.90
N GLU A 426 7.98 -11.19 -7.02
CA GLU A 426 7.68 -12.10 -8.13
C GLU A 426 6.19 -12.47 -8.16
N GLN A 427 5.58 -12.73 -6.99
CA GLN A 427 4.15 -13.02 -6.86
C GLN A 427 3.30 -11.81 -7.30
N ALA A 428 3.67 -10.59 -6.94
CA ALA A 428 2.97 -9.39 -7.39
C ALA A 428 2.98 -9.26 -8.92
N ILE A 429 4.12 -9.56 -9.57
CA ILE A 429 4.23 -9.58 -11.04
C ILE A 429 3.35 -10.66 -11.65
N GLN A 430 3.37 -11.89 -11.12
CA GLN A 430 2.55 -13.00 -11.62
C GLN A 430 1.05 -12.69 -11.49
N THR A 431 0.62 -12.14 -10.36
CA THR A 431 -0.77 -11.73 -10.13
C THR A 431 -1.18 -10.64 -11.12
N ALA A 432 -0.34 -9.62 -11.31
CA ALA A 432 -0.57 -8.56 -12.27
C ALA A 432 -0.72 -9.09 -13.70
N PHE A 433 0.17 -9.98 -14.12
CA PHE A 433 0.12 -10.63 -15.42
C PHE A 433 -1.16 -11.45 -15.59
N GLN A 434 -1.55 -12.22 -14.58
CA GLN A 434 -2.78 -13.00 -14.57
C GLN A 434 -4.02 -12.09 -14.70
N GLU A 435 -4.11 -11.00 -13.92
CA GLU A 435 -5.23 -10.07 -13.96
C GLU A 435 -5.40 -9.45 -15.36
N VAL A 436 -4.32 -8.97 -15.97
CA VAL A 436 -4.36 -8.40 -17.33
C VAL A 436 -4.73 -9.47 -18.35
N SER A 437 -4.11 -10.66 -18.29
CA SER A 437 -4.39 -11.75 -19.23
C SER A 437 -5.87 -12.19 -19.17
N ASN A 438 -6.42 -12.32 -17.96
CA ASN A 438 -7.82 -12.68 -17.76
C ASN A 438 -8.77 -11.60 -18.29
N ALA A 439 -8.49 -10.32 -18.00
CA ALA A 439 -9.31 -9.21 -18.43
C ALA A 439 -9.30 -9.02 -19.96
N LEU A 440 -8.15 -9.24 -20.61
CA LEU A 440 -8.02 -9.22 -22.06
C LEU A 440 -8.78 -10.36 -22.74
N ALA A 441 -8.63 -11.59 -22.24
CA ALA A 441 -9.36 -12.76 -22.73
C ALA A 441 -10.88 -12.58 -22.58
N ALA A 442 -11.30 -12.05 -21.43
CA ALA A 442 -12.70 -11.74 -21.16
C ALA A 442 -13.24 -10.64 -22.08
N ARG A 443 -12.45 -9.58 -22.35
CA ARG A 443 -12.84 -8.48 -23.26
C ARG A 443 -13.28 -9.02 -24.62
N GLY A 444 -12.48 -9.91 -25.21
CA GLY A 444 -12.79 -10.47 -26.52
C GLY A 444 -14.04 -11.34 -26.52
N THR A 445 -14.15 -12.21 -25.55
CA THR A 445 -15.27 -13.14 -25.46
C THR A 445 -16.59 -12.45 -25.08
N TYR A 446 -16.56 -11.38 -24.28
CA TYR A 446 -17.77 -10.62 -23.93
C TYR A 446 -18.38 -9.89 -25.15
N VAL A 447 -17.59 -9.44 -26.10
CA VAL A 447 -18.13 -8.83 -27.33
C VAL A 447 -18.97 -9.84 -28.13
N GLU A 448 -18.46 -11.06 -28.29
CA GLU A 448 -19.18 -12.14 -28.98
C GLU A 448 -20.39 -12.61 -28.17
N GLN A 449 -20.24 -12.79 -26.86
CA GLN A 449 -21.33 -13.18 -25.98
C GLN A 449 -22.45 -12.16 -25.97
N LEU A 450 -22.14 -10.86 -25.91
CA LEU A 450 -23.14 -9.79 -25.95
C LEU A 450 -23.90 -9.78 -27.27
N ARG A 451 -23.19 -9.97 -28.40
CA ARG A 451 -23.82 -10.08 -29.72
C ARG A 451 -24.78 -11.25 -29.81
N ALA A 452 -24.35 -12.43 -29.35
CA ALA A 452 -25.19 -13.64 -29.33
C ALA A 452 -26.40 -13.47 -28.41
N GLN A 453 -26.21 -12.86 -27.24
CA GLN A 453 -27.30 -12.63 -26.28
C GLN A 453 -28.28 -11.56 -26.78
N GLN A 454 -27.83 -10.53 -27.50
CA GLN A 454 -28.72 -9.56 -28.16
C GLN A 454 -29.57 -10.27 -29.22
N ALA A 455 -28.97 -11.10 -30.10
CA ALA A 455 -29.71 -11.88 -31.08
C ALA A 455 -30.74 -12.82 -30.40
N ASN A 456 -30.36 -13.45 -29.25
CA ASN A 456 -31.31 -14.28 -28.48
C ASN A 456 -32.51 -13.45 -27.97
N VAL A 457 -32.31 -12.22 -27.54
CA VAL A 457 -33.42 -11.33 -27.14
C VAL A 457 -34.29 -10.96 -28.33
N ASP A 458 -33.70 -10.64 -29.49
CA ASP A 458 -34.43 -10.28 -30.69
C ASP A 458 -35.31 -11.44 -31.21
N GLU A 459 -34.73 -12.65 -31.31
CA GLU A 459 -35.47 -13.87 -31.71
C GLU A 459 -36.52 -14.26 -30.67
N SER A 460 -36.23 -14.16 -29.38
CA SER A 460 -37.23 -14.45 -28.33
C SER A 460 -38.38 -13.43 -28.32
N SER A 461 -38.07 -12.16 -28.68
CA SER A 461 -39.10 -11.12 -28.84
C SER A 461 -40.05 -11.42 -30.01
N ASP A 462 -39.50 -11.86 -31.13
CA ASP A 462 -40.29 -12.27 -32.29
C ASP A 462 -41.07 -13.54 -31.99
N TYR A 463 -40.46 -14.51 -31.32
CA TYR A 463 -41.19 -15.73 -30.89
C TYR A 463 -42.38 -15.37 -30.00
N TYR A 464 -42.21 -14.51 -29.02
CA TYR A 464 -43.29 -14.04 -28.16
C TYR A 464 -44.38 -13.30 -28.95
N ARG A 465 -43.99 -12.39 -29.85
CA ARG A 465 -44.91 -11.62 -30.72
C ARG A 465 -45.75 -12.56 -31.57
N LEU A 466 -45.11 -13.55 -32.21
CA LEU A 466 -45.81 -14.53 -33.08
C LEU A 466 -46.72 -15.47 -32.29
N ALA A 467 -46.25 -15.99 -31.14
CA ALA A 467 -47.04 -16.83 -30.27
C ALA A 467 -48.29 -16.10 -29.78
N LYS A 468 -48.14 -14.83 -29.38
CA LYS A 468 -49.26 -13.98 -28.94
C LYS A 468 -50.28 -13.76 -30.06
N MET A 469 -49.85 -13.42 -31.28
CA MET A 469 -50.74 -13.24 -32.44
C MET A 469 -51.52 -14.52 -32.74
N ARG A 470 -50.90 -15.71 -32.68
CA ARG A 470 -51.57 -17.00 -32.91
C ARG A 470 -52.58 -17.33 -31.80
N PHE A 471 -52.25 -17.01 -30.57
CA PHE A 471 -53.17 -17.15 -29.45
C PHE A 471 -54.37 -16.20 -29.60
N ASP A 472 -54.12 -14.90 -29.88
CA ASP A 472 -55.17 -13.91 -30.05
C ASP A 472 -56.11 -14.27 -31.23
N ALA A 473 -55.60 -14.97 -32.26
CA ALA A 473 -56.36 -15.53 -33.37
C ALA A 473 -57.07 -16.86 -33.08
N GLY A 474 -56.92 -17.40 -31.88
CA GLY A 474 -57.51 -18.68 -31.50
C GLY A 474 -56.89 -19.93 -32.15
N VAL A 475 -55.72 -19.81 -32.76
CA VAL A 475 -55.02 -20.89 -33.48
C VAL A 475 -54.14 -21.72 -32.55
N ASP A 476 -53.65 -21.12 -31.47
CA ASP A 476 -52.68 -21.73 -30.57
C ASP A 476 -53.14 -21.67 -29.11
N THR A 477 -52.50 -22.49 -28.24
CA THR A 477 -52.81 -22.51 -26.82
C THR A 477 -52.08 -21.42 -26.06
N TYR A 478 -52.61 -20.96 -24.92
CA TYR A 478 -51.95 -20.05 -24.02
C TYR A 478 -50.57 -20.53 -23.56
N LEU A 479 -50.39 -21.86 -23.45
CA LEU A 479 -49.12 -22.45 -23.00
C LEU A 479 -47.93 -22.01 -23.90
N THR A 480 -48.15 -21.98 -25.22
CA THR A 480 -47.12 -21.53 -26.18
C THR A 480 -46.73 -20.04 -25.94
N THR A 481 -47.72 -19.19 -25.71
CA THR A 481 -47.51 -17.77 -25.39
C THR A 481 -46.78 -17.58 -24.06
N LEU A 482 -47.14 -18.37 -23.05
CA LEU A 482 -46.49 -18.35 -21.72
C LEU A 482 -45.03 -18.78 -21.80
N ASP A 483 -44.74 -19.84 -22.56
CA ASP A 483 -43.39 -20.33 -22.79
C ASP A 483 -42.52 -19.28 -23.50
N ALA A 484 -43.05 -18.68 -24.57
CA ALA A 484 -42.39 -17.58 -25.31
C ALA A 484 -42.13 -16.35 -24.42
N GLN A 485 -43.09 -15.99 -23.57
CA GLN A 485 -42.95 -14.88 -22.63
C GLN A 485 -41.85 -15.14 -21.57
N ARG A 486 -41.78 -16.34 -21.01
CA ARG A 486 -40.75 -16.76 -20.08
C ARG A 486 -39.37 -16.76 -20.73
N THR A 487 -39.27 -17.26 -21.97
CA THR A 487 -38.04 -17.28 -22.75
C THR A 487 -37.54 -15.87 -23.01
N LEU A 488 -38.41 -14.94 -23.44
CA LEU A 488 -38.05 -13.54 -23.64
C LEU A 488 -37.60 -12.86 -22.35
N TYR A 489 -38.32 -13.09 -21.24
CA TYR A 489 -37.95 -12.52 -19.95
C TYR A 489 -36.57 -13.01 -19.51
N ALA A 490 -36.29 -14.30 -19.57
CA ALA A 490 -34.98 -14.87 -19.24
C ALA A 490 -33.86 -14.34 -20.17
N ALA A 491 -34.13 -14.22 -21.47
CA ALA A 491 -33.18 -13.66 -22.43
C ALA A 491 -32.80 -12.19 -22.12
N ARG A 492 -33.81 -11.35 -21.76
CA ARG A 492 -33.60 -9.96 -21.35
C ARG A 492 -32.77 -9.85 -20.06
N GLN A 493 -33.06 -10.66 -19.04
CA GLN A 493 -32.30 -10.70 -17.81
C GLN A 493 -30.83 -11.08 -18.06
N SER A 494 -30.61 -12.13 -18.86
CA SER A 494 -29.26 -12.57 -19.24
C SER A 494 -28.49 -11.49 -20.01
N LEU A 495 -29.15 -10.74 -20.90
CA LEU A 495 -28.53 -9.63 -21.62
C LEU A 495 -28.05 -8.53 -20.67
N ILE A 496 -28.86 -8.17 -19.67
CA ILE A 496 -28.48 -7.16 -18.65
C ILE A 496 -27.26 -7.64 -17.87
N SER A 497 -27.26 -8.90 -17.41
CA SER A 497 -26.14 -9.48 -16.67
C SER A 497 -24.84 -9.53 -17.49
N VAL A 498 -24.91 -9.90 -18.78
CA VAL A 498 -23.74 -9.92 -19.66
C VAL A 498 -23.20 -8.49 -19.90
N ARG A 499 -24.07 -7.49 -20.05
CA ARG A 499 -23.65 -6.07 -20.16
C ARG A 499 -22.96 -5.58 -18.90
N GLU A 500 -23.51 -5.89 -17.74
CA GLU A 500 -22.91 -5.55 -16.46
C GLU A 500 -21.51 -6.13 -16.33
N THR A 501 -21.35 -7.45 -16.54
CA THR A 501 -20.04 -8.12 -16.43
C THR A 501 -19.04 -7.63 -17.46
N GLN A 502 -19.48 -7.28 -18.68
CA GLN A 502 -18.62 -6.65 -19.69
C GLN A 502 -18.08 -5.30 -19.23
N LEU A 503 -18.95 -4.42 -18.69
CA LEU A 503 -18.55 -3.10 -18.21
C LEU A 503 -17.61 -3.21 -16.99
N GLN A 504 -17.91 -4.11 -16.06
CA GLN A 504 -17.04 -4.39 -14.91
C GLN A 504 -15.67 -4.93 -15.34
N ASN A 505 -15.62 -5.76 -16.41
CA ASN A 505 -14.36 -6.22 -16.97
C ASN A 505 -13.51 -5.08 -17.56
N LEU A 506 -14.13 -4.09 -18.19
CA LEU A 506 -13.42 -2.90 -18.69
C LEU A 506 -12.83 -2.07 -17.55
N VAL A 507 -13.56 -1.91 -16.44
CA VAL A 507 -13.05 -1.26 -15.23
C VAL A 507 -11.88 -2.05 -14.64
N THR A 508 -12.00 -3.38 -14.59
CA THR A 508 -10.95 -4.29 -14.12
C THR A 508 -9.70 -4.20 -15.00
N LEU A 509 -9.86 -4.19 -16.33
CA LEU A 509 -8.77 -4.05 -17.27
C LEU A 509 -8.05 -2.71 -17.10
N TYR A 510 -8.80 -1.60 -16.98
CA TYR A 510 -8.22 -0.28 -16.74
C TYR A 510 -7.38 -0.23 -15.46
N ARG A 511 -7.89 -0.78 -14.36
CA ARG A 511 -7.15 -0.91 -13.10
C ARG A 511 -5.93 -1.81 -13.25
N ALA A 512 -6.08 -2.98 -13.88
CA ALA A 512 -5.01 -3.98 -14.04
C ALA A 512 -3.84 -3.45 -14.88
N LEU A 513 -4.11 -2.54 -15.82
CA LEU A 513 -3.10 -1.83 -16.62
C LEU A 513 -2.46 -0.63 -15.88
N GLY A 514 -2.87 -0.35 -14.65
CA GLY A 514 -2.32 0.74 -13.83
C GLY A 514 -2.94 2.11 -14.12
N GLY A 515 -4.09 2.16 -14.79
CA GLY A 515 -4.83 3.41 -15.06
C GLY A 515 -5.62 3.90 -13.84
N GLY A 516 -5.91 5.22 -13.77
CA GLY A 516 -6.82 5.83 -12.78
C GLY A 516 -6.17 6.68 -11.69
N TRP A 517 -4.86 6.72 -11.57
CA TRP A 517 -4.20 7.60 -10.60
C TRP A 517 -4.05 9.06 -11.08
N ASN A 518 -4.18 9.30 -12.38
CA ASN A 518 -4.26 10.63 -12.97
C ASN A 518 -5.72 11.08 -13.12
N GLU A 519 -6.01 12.35 -12.85
CA GLU A 519 -7.34 12.93 -13.07
C GLU A 519 -7.61 13.17 -14.56
N THR A 520 -6.63 13.72 -15.26
CA THR A 520 -6.67 14.01 -16.70
C THR A 520 -5.54 13.29 -17.42
N THR A 521 -5.73 13.01 -18.70
CA THR A 521 -4.74 12.32 -19.53
C THR A 521 -3.45 13.14 -19.63
N VAL A 522 -2.33 12.51 -19.30
CA VAL A 522 -1.00 13.10 -19.42
C VAL A 522 -0.48 12.78 -20.83
N PRO A 523 -0.16 13.77 -21.65
CA PRO A 523 0.40 13.51 -22.98
C PRO A 523 1.75 12.75 -22.85
N PRO A 524 2.05 11.81 -23.76
CA PRO A 524 3.32 11.10 -23.73
C PRO A 524 4.48 12.09 -23.81
N PRO A 525 5.61 11.83 -23.12
CA PRO A 525 6.79 12.68 -23.25
C PRO A 525 7.22 12.73 -24.72
N PRO A 526 7.69 13.89 -25.22
CA PRO A 526 8.17 14.00 -26.58
C PRO A 526 9.29 12.96 -26.81
N PRO A 527 9.35 12.34 -28.00
CA PRO A 527 10.37 11.35 -28.31
C PRO A 527 11.76 11.97 -28.06
N PRO A 528 12.72 11.18 -27.52
CA PRO A 528 14.07 11.67 -27.27
C PRO A 528 14.62 12.26 -28.57
N ILE A 529 15.04 13.52 -28.52
CA ILE A 529 15.71 14.17 -29.65
C ILE A 529 17.04 13.44 -29.81
N HIS A 530 17.10 12.49 -30.74
CA HIS A 530 18.38 11.94 -31.18
C HIS A 530 19.18 13.11 -31.78
N PRO A 531 20.34 13.47 -31.23
CA PRO A 531 21.20 14.44 -31.91
C PRO A 531 21.46 13.91 -33.31
N ALA A 532 21.08 14.70 -34.32
CA ALA A 532 21.34 14.37 -35.70
C ALA A 532 22.82 14.00 -35.86
N ALA A 533 23.09 12.82 -36.43
CA ALA A 533 24.44 12.37 -36.68
C ALA A 533 25.19 13.48 -37.46
N VAL A 534 26.18 14.07 -36.85
CA VAL A 534 27.07 15.04 -37.49
C VAL A 534 27.75 14.30 -38.64
N PRO A 535 27.57 14.73 -39.90
CA PRO A 535 28.26 14.06 -41.00
C PRO A 535 29.75 14.23 -40.82
N ALA A 536 30.48 13.12 -40.79
CA ALA A 536 31.95 13.12 -40.76
C ALA A 536 32.45 13.84 -42.04
N ARG A 537 33.24 14.90 -41.81
CA ARG A 537 34.06 15.52 -42.86
C ARG A 537 35.39 14.84 -42.99
#